data_653d1e92bad107df054add4143e473ae
#
_entry.id   653d1e92bad107df054add4143e473ae
#
_cell.length_a   1.000
_cell.length_b   1.000
_cell.length_c   1.000
_cell.angle_alpha   90.00
_cell.angle_beta   90.00
_cell.angle_gamma   90.00
#
_symmetry.space_group_name_H-M   'P 1'
#
loop_
_entity.id
_entity.type
_entity.pdbx_description
1 polymer ?
#
loop_
_entity_poly.entity_id
_entity_poly.type
_entity_poly.pdbx_seq_one_letter_code
_entity_poly.pdbx_strand_id
1 'polypeptide(L)'
;MTEKTVLKSNLVYSDDKKKRYLMNIEWDKSKKKVAVIMLSAGTATGIFFDRTTNNVLENLYNLGYGSVDVVNLYAAIGCNSRFSSETDEKNLKTIEGAVSSADTVIFAVGTGHRTNKSVRKREKEVIEILTEYFEKCFCISDGAGQPFYHPLCPKVREWNLEPLPFKTLSEELEGKD
;
A
#
# COMPACT_ATOMS: atom_id res chain seq x y z
N MET A 1 -30.28 9.44 -18.22
CA MET A 1 -29.31 8.35 -18.14
C MET A 1 -29.13 8.02 -16.68
N THR A 2 -29.22 6.75 -16.28
CA THR A 2 -29.05 6.34 -14.88
C THR A 2 -27.80 5.48 -14.80
N GLU A 3 -26.83 5.89 -14.00
CA GLU A 3 -25.64 5.12 -13.69
C GLU A 3 -25.82 4.48 -12.31
N LYS A 4 -25.46 3.20 -12.18
CA LYS A 4 -25.58 2.46 -10.94
C LYS A 4 -24.19 1.91 -10.54
N THR A 5 -23.64 2.44 -9.48
CA THR A 5 -22.37 1.98 -8.92
C THR A 5 -22.63 1.15 -7.66
N VAL A 6 -21.96 0.02 -7.53
CA VAL A 6 -21.97 -0.82 -6.33
C VAL A 6 -20.53 -0.93 -5.82
N LEU A 7 -20.30 -0.49 -4.58
CA LEU A 7 -19.04 -0.61 -3.91
C LEU A 7 -19.13 -1.73 -2.87
N LYS A 8 -18.22 -2.71 -2.97
CA LYS A 8 -18.09 -3.79 -1.99
C LYS A 8 -16.82 -3.60 -1.20
N SER A 9 -16.89 -3.80 0.10
CA SER A 9 -15.71 -3.77 0.98
C SER A 9 -15.64 -5.03 1.83
N ASN A 10 -14.43 -5.56 1.98
CA ASN A 10 -14.11 -6.68 2.86
C ASN A 10 -12.85 -6.33 3.67
N LEU A 11 -12.94 -6.46 4.99
CA LEU A 11 -11.84 -6.11 5.90
C LEU A 11 -11.49 -7.29 6.79
N VAL A 12 -10.20 -7.56 6.90
CA VAL A 12 -9.66 -8.61 7.76
C VAL A 12 -8.96 -7.97 8.95
N TYR A 13 -9.47 -8.26 10.14
CA TYR A 13 -8.95 -7.74 11.41
C TYR A 13 -8.34 -8.86 12.28
N SER A 14 -7.61 -8.45 13.31
CA SER A 14 -7.35 -9.30 14.49
C SER A 14 -8.63 -9.46 15.31
N ASP A 15 -8.67 -10.48 16.18
CA ASP A 15 -9.85 -10.77 17.02
C ASP A 15 -10.22 -9.59 17.93
N ASP A 16 -9.22 -8.88 18.45
CA ASP A 16 -9.38 -7.67 19.27
C ASP A 16 -9.60 -6.38 18.47
N LYS A 17 -9.65 -6.48 17.14
CA LYS A 17 -9.79 -5.36 16.18
C LYS A 17 -8.74 -4.25 16.29
N LYS A 18 -7.62 -4.49 16.95
CA LYS A 18 -6.51 -3.51 17.03
C LYS A 18 -5.62 -3.51 15.80
N LYS A 19 -5.67 -4.58 14.99
CA LYS A 19 -4.94 -4.69 13.72
C LYS A 19 -5.92 -4.86 12.56
N ARG A 20 -5.63 -4.22 11.44
CA ARG A 20 -6.28 -4.47 10.15
C ARG A 20 -5.23 -5.00 9.18
N TYR A 21 -5.34 -6.27 8.83
CA TYR A 21 -4.41 -6.94 7.92
C TYR A 21 -4.68 -6.62 6.46
N LEU A 22 -5.97 -6.54 6.10
CA LEU A 22 -6.40 -6.31 4.72
C LEU A 22 -7.63 -5.40 4.70
N MET A 23 -7.69 -4.51 3.72
CA MET A 23 -8.90 -3.84 3.31
C MET A 23 -9.05 -4.00 1.80
N ASN A 24 -10.00 -4.85 1.38
CA ASN A 24 -10.36 -5.00 -0.02
C ASN A 24 -11.55 -4.09 -0.35
N ILE A 25 -11.47 -3.37 -1.46
CA ILE A 25 -12.55 -2.54 -1.99
C ILE A 25 -12.69 -2.84 -3.48
N GLU A 26 -13.89 -3.21 -3.92
CA GLU A 26 -14.21 -3.53 -5.32
C GLU A 26 -15.37 -2.65 -5.81
N TRP A 27 -15.21 -2.03 -6.97
CA TRP A 27 -16.24 -1.22 -7.65
C TRP A 27 -16.50 -1.69 -9.08
N ASP A 28 -15.57 -2.44 -9.71
CA ASP A 28 -15.73 -3.02 -11.03
C ASP A 28 -14.89 -4.30 -11.17
N LYS A 29 -15.51 -5.45 -10.97
CA LYS A 29 -14.84 -6.76 -11.05
C LYS A 29 -14.34 -7.15 -12.46
N SER A 30 -14.74 -6.42 -13.51
CA SER A 30 -14.29 -6.67 -14.88
C SER A 30 -12.93 -6.05 -15.18
N LYS A 31 -12.46 -5.15 -14.32
CA LYS A 31 -11.18 -4.45 -14.45
C LYS A 31 -10.09 -5.08 -13.57
N LYS A 32 -8.85 -4.67 -13.81
CA LYS A 32 -7.67 -5.14 -13.08
C LYS A 32 -7.73 -4.81 -11.60
N LYS A 33 -7.13 -5.68 -10.79
CA LYS A 33 -6.96 -5.56 -9.36
C LYS A 33 -5.57 -5.03 -9.00
N VAL A 34 -5.51 -4.16 -7.99
CA VAL A 34 -4.25 -3.59 -7.48
C VAL A 34 -4.04 -3.99 -6.03
N ALA A 35 -2.81 -4.29 -5.65
CA ALA A 35 -2.39 -4.27 -4.25
C ALA A 35 -1.64 -2.97 -3.96
N VAL A 36 -2.08 -2.21 -2.96
CA VAL A 36 -1.40 -0.98 -2.51
C VAL A 36 -0.80 -1.22 -1.13
N ILE A 37 0.52 -1.08 -1.03
CA ILE A 37 1.27 -1.28 0.21
C ILE A 37 1.61 0.09 0.80
N MET A 38 1.09 0.37 2.00
CA MET A 38 1.33 1.62 2.73
C MET A 38 2.02 1.37 4.06
N LEU A 39 2.37 2.42 4.80
CA LEU A 39 3.14 2.30 6.05
C LEU A 39 2.34 1.65 7.18
N SER A 40 1.20 2.20 7.55
CA SER A 40 0.39 1.73 8.69
C SER A 40 -1.09 1.80 8.40
N ALA A 41 -1.85 0.92 9.06
CA ALA A 41 -3.29 0.90 8.93
C ALA A 41 -3.91 2.17 9.55
N GLY A 42 -4.68 2.88 8.72
CA GLY A 42 -5.47 4.03 9.15
C GLY A 42 -6.80 3.61 9.79
N THR A 43 -7.63 4.60 10.07
CA THR A 43 -8.94 4.42 10.73
C THR A 43 -10.09 4.13 9.76
N ALA A 44 -9.80 4.02 8.45
CA ALA A 44 -10.82 3.70 7.46
C ALA A 44 -11.54 2.38 7.79
N THR A 45 -12.84 2.38 7.59
CA THR A 45 -13.72 1.22 7.73
C THR A 45 -14.27 0.81 6.35
N GLY A 46 -15.10 -0.23 6.30
CA GLY A 46 -15.73 -0.62 5.04
C GLY A 46 -16.79 0.36 4.52
N ILE A 47 -17.14 1.39 5.31
CA ILE A 47 -18.17 2.40 4.97
C ILE A 47 -17.56 3.80 4.96
N PHE A 48 -16.74 4.12 5.96
CA PHE A 48 -16.10 5.42 6.09
C PHE A 48 -14.62 5.30 5.72
N PHE A 49 -14.20 6.09 4.74
CA PHE A 49 -12.81 6.13 4.30
C PHE A 49 -12.11 7.37 4.84
N ASP A 50 -10.89 7.19 5.31
CA ASP A 50 -10.02 8.31 5.65
C ASP A 50 -9.50 8.99 4.38
N ARG A 51 -8.84 10.14 4.56
CA ARG A 51 -8.31 10.94 3.45
C ARG A 51 -7.35 10.16 2.57
N THR A 52 -6.51 9.31 3.17
CA THR A 52 -5.55 8.48 2.42
C THR A 52 -6.28 7.49 1.54
N THR A 53 -7.25 6.77 2.10
CA THR A 53 -8.04 5.77 1.36
C THR A 53 -8.84 6.41 0.24
N ASN A 54 -9.47 7.57 0.48
CA ASN A 54 -10.18 8.29 -0.58
C ASN A 54 -9.26 8.66 -1.74
N ASN A 55 -8.06 9.17 -1.44
CA ASN A 55 -7.09 9.54 -2.48
C ASN A 55 -6.58 8.31 -3.26
N VAL A 56 -6.40 7.18 -2.57
CA VAL A 56 -6.06 5.90 -3.23
C VAL A 56 -7.18 5.50 -4.19
N LEU A 57 -8.43 5.50 -3.75
CA LEU A 57 -9.57 5.09 -4.57
C LEU A 57 -9.76 5.98 -5.79
N GLU A 58 -9.67 7.31 -5.62
CA GLU A 58 -9.79 8.28 -6.70
C GLU A 58 -8.73 8.06 -7.78
N ASN A 59 -7.46 7.93 -7.38
CA ASN A 59 -6.37 7.71 -8.33
C ASN A 59 -6.49 6.36 -9.04
N LEU A 60 -6.82 5.29 -8.33
CA LEU A 60 -6.96 3.97 -8.94
C LEU A 60 -8.16 3.91 -9.89
N TYR A 61 -9.26 4.58 -9.57
CA TYR A 61 -10.41 4.70 -10.46
C TYR A 61 -10.02 5.42 -11.76
N ASN A 62 -9.30 6.55 -11.66
CA ASN A 62 -8.84 7.34 -12.82
C ASN A 62 -7.81 6.58 -13.65
N LEU A 63 -6.98 5.72 -13.04
CA LEU A 63 -6.03 4.84 -13.71
C LEU A 63 -6.70 3.60 -14.35
N GLY A 64 -8.03 3.43 -14.20
CA GLY A 64 -8.79 2.37 -14.86
C GLY A 64 -8.80 1.03 -14.14
N TYR A 65 -8.41 0.96 -12.87
CA TYR A 65 -8.53 -0.24 -12.05
C TYR A 65 -9.97 -0.44 -11.55
N GLY A 66 -10.29 -1.64 -11.07
CA GLY A 66 -11.63 -2.00 -10.62
C GLY A 66 -11.72 -2.49 -9.19
N SER A 67 -10.59 -2.80 -8.57
CA SER A 67 -10.51 -3.21 -7.16
C SER A 67 -9.13 -2.97 -6.58
N VAL A 68 -9.07 -2.83 -5.26
CA VAL A 68 -7.83 -2.66 -4.51
C VAL A 68 -7.81 -3.52 -3.26
N ASP A 69 -6.65 -4.15 -3.01
CA ASP A 69 -6.25 -4.68 -1.71
C ASP A 69 -5.30 -3.69 -1.05
N VAL A 70 -5.74 -3.04 0.01
CA VAL A 70 -4.89 -2.17 0.83
C VAL A 70 -4.30 -3.00 1.95
N VAL A 71 -2.97 -3.10 1.96
CA VAL A 71 -2.17 -3.75 2.99
C VAL A 71 -1.13 -2.77 3.53
N ASN A 72 -0.60 -3.04 4.71
CA ASN A 72 0.29 -2.10 5.38
C ASN A 72 1.53 -2.81 5.94
N LEU A 73 2.68 -2.14 5.97
CA LEU A 73 3.86 -2.64 6.67
C LEU A 73 3.53 -2.96 8.13
N TYR A 74 2.70 -2.13 8.74
CA TYR A 74 2.19 -2.30 10.10
C TYR A 74 0.66 -2.38 10.11
N ALA A 75 0.14 -3.53 10.54
CA ALA A 75 -1.30 -3.77 10.62
C ALA A 75 -1.99 -3.02 11.77
N ALA A 76 -1.24 -2.55 12.77
CA ALA A 76 -1.78 -1.83 13.92
C ALA A 76 -2.51 -0.54 13.50
N ILE A 77 -3.76 -0.37 13.97
CA ILE A 77 -4.61 0.76 13.62
C ILE A 77 -4.24 1.95 14.50
N GLY A 78 -4.07 3.12 13.88
CA GLY A 78 -3.80 4.37 14.60
C GLY A 78 -2.42 4.41 15.24
N CYS A 79 -1.47 3.63 14.75
CA CYS A 79 -0.10 3.59 15.27
C CYS A 79 0.65 4.87 14.93
N ASN A 80 0.64 5.83 15.86
CA ASN A 80 1.18 7.17 15.61
C ASN A 80 2.68 7.33 15.81
N SER A 81 3.44 6.35 16.36
CA SER A 81 4.87 6.60 16.59
C SER A 81 5.72 5.42 17.07
N ARG A 82 5.19 4.26 17.37
CA ARG A 82 5.97 3.14 17.89
C ARG A 82 5.88 1.94 16.97
N PHE A 83 6.63 2.01 15.88
CA PHE A 83 6.77 0.88 14.98
C PHE A 83 7.54 -0.23 15.69
N SER A 84 6.90 -1.38 15.90
CA SER A 84 7.53 -2.55 16.49
C SER A 84 8.60 -3.12 15.56
N SER A 85 9.71 -3.53 16.13
CA SER A 85 10.71 -4.32 15.41
C SER A 85 10.34 -5.81 15.30
N GLU A 86 9.29 -6.25 16.01
CA GLU A 86 8.80 -7.62 15.96
C GLU A 86 8.16 -7.93 14.62
N THR A 87 8.49 -9.09 14.06
CA THR A 87 7.89 -9.55 12.82
C THR A 87 6.47 -10.05 13.08
N ASP A 88 5.52 -9.53 12.30
CA ASP A 88 4.13 -10.00 12.30
C ASP A 88 3.95 -10.94 11.10
N GLU A 89 4.16 -12.23 11.32
CA GLU A 89 4.07 -13.24 10.25
C GLU A 89 2.70 -13.29 9.57
N LYS A 90 1.61 -13.08 10.33
CA LYS A 90 0.26 -13.03 9.76
C LYS A 90 0.12 -11.84 8.80
N ASN A 91 0.70 -10.70 9.17
CA ASN A 91 0.71 -9.53 8.31
C ASN A 91 1.52 -9.77 7.04
N LEU A 92 2.72 -10.33 7.14
CA LEU A 92 3.57 -10.63 5.98
C LEU A 92 2.89 -11.62 5.02
N LYS A 93 2.29 -12.70 5.54
CA LYS A 93 1.50 -13.65 4.72
C LYS A 93 0.31 -12.98 4.03
N THR A 94 -0.33 -12.02 4.71
CA THR A 94 -1.44 -11.27 4.09
C THR A 94 -0.94 -10.35 2.98
N ILE A 95 0.19 -9.68 3.18
CA ILE A 95 0.84 -8.87 2.13
C ILE A 95 1.19 -9.74 0.93
N GLU A 96 1.86 -10.87 1.14
CA GLU A 96 2.21 -11.82 0.09
C GLU A 96 0.97 -12.31 -0.68
N GLY A 97 -0.11 -12.68 0.02
CA GLY A 97 -1.37 -13.08 -0.60
C GLY A 97 -2.01 -11.97 -1.44
N ALA A 98 -1.99 -10.72 -0.98
CA ALA A 98 -2.48 -9.58 -1.74
C ALA A 98 -1.62 -9.32 -2.98
N VAL A 99 -0.29 -9.36 -2.82
CA VAL A 99 0.68 -9.18 -3.90
C VAL A 99 0.52 -10.26 -4.97
N SER A 100 0.47 -11.53 -4.57
CA SER A 100 0.35 -12.65 -5.53
C SER A 100 -0.93 -12.59 -6.35
N SER A 101 -2.05 -12.19 -5.75
CA SER A 101 -3.38 -12.16 -6.38
C SER A 101 -3.67 -10.90 -7.19
N ALA A 102 -2.87 -9.84 -7.08
CA ALA A 102 -3.07 -8.60 -7.81
C ALA A 102 -2.42 -8.63 -9.20
N ASP A 103 -3.02 -7.89 -10.16
CA ASP A 103 -2.43 -7.64 -11.48
C ASP A 103 -1.31 -6.59 -11.44
N THR A 104 -1.40 -5.67 -10.47
CA THR A 104 -0.44 -4.58 -10.26
C THR A 104 -0.20 -4.40 -8.77
N VAL A 105 1.02 -4.09 -8.39
CA VAL A 105 1.41 -3.79 -7.01
C VAL A 105 1.97 -2.38 -6.94
N ILE A 106 1.49 -1.55 -6.02
CA ILE A 106 1.98 -0.19 -5.82
C ILE A 106 2.59 -0.09 -4.42
N PHE A 107 3.90 0.15 -4.36
CA PHE A 107 4.62 0.42 -3.13
C PHE A 107 4.53 1.91 -2.79
N ALA A 108 3.67 2.26 -1.84
CA ALA A 108 3.25 3.62 -1.52
C ALA A 108 3.53 4.02 -0.06
N VAL A 109 4.64 3.53 0.50
CA VAL A 109 5.03 3.75 1.90
C VAL A 109 5.48 5.19 2.15
N GLY A 110 6.07 5.83 1.14
CA GLY A 110 6.74 7.13 1.29
C GLY A 110 8.14 6.98 1.92
N THR A 111 8.85 8.09 2.03
CA THR A 111 10.25 8.10 2.52
C THR A 111 10.40 8.69 3.92
N GLY A 112 9.38 9.37 4.44
CA GLY A 112 9.45 10.17 5.66
C GLY A 112 9.82 9.40 6.95
N HIS A 113 9.69 8.09 6.94
CA HIS A 113 9.95 7.23 8.11
C HIS A 113 11.23 6.39 7.98
N ARG A 114 11.99 6.52 6.91
CA ARG A 114 13.23 5.73 6.67
C ARG A 114 14.37 6.02 7.61
N THR A 115 14.30 7.06 8.45
CA THR A 115 15.22 7.28 9.57
C THR A 115 15.03 6.29 10.72
N ASN A 116 13.87 5.62 10.78
CA ASN A 116 13.56 4.65 11.82
C ASN A 116 14.06 3.25 11.41
N LYS A 117 14.96 2.67 12.23
CA LYS A 117 15.55 1.33 11.97
C LYS A 117 14.50 0.21 11.86
N SER A 118 13.45 0.24 12.69
CA SER A 118 12.38 -0.76 12.64
C SER A 118 11.58 -0.66 11.34
N VAL A 119 11.36 0.55 10.83
CA VAL A 119 10.68 0.76 9.55
C VAL A 119 11.54 0.23 8.40
N ARG A 120 12.84 0.57 8.36
CA ARG A 120 13.73 0.04 7.33
C ARG A 120 13.78 -1.49 7.33
N LYS A 121 13.87 -2.10 8.52
CA LYS A 121 13.83 -3.58 8.63
C LYS A 121 12.54 -4.14 8.02
N ARG A 122 11.39 -3.55 8.36
CA ARG A 122 10.10 -4.00 7.85
C ARG A 122 9.95 -3.76 6.34
N GLU A 123 10.45 -2.63 5.82
CA GLU A 123 10.51 -2.39 4.38
C GLU A 123 11.33 -3.48 3.68
N LYS A 124 12.50 -3.85 4.21
CA LYS A 124 13.34 -4.93 3.65
C LYS A 124 12.58 -6.27 3.59
N GLU A 125 11.93 -6.68 4.69
CA GLU A 125 11.13 -7.91 4.72
C GLU A 125 10.05 -7.93 3.62
N VAL A 126 9.40 -6.80 3.37
CA VAL A 126 8.38 -6.71 2.31
C VAL A 126 9.01 -6.63 0.92
N ILE A 127 10.13 -5.93 0.75
CA ILE A 127 10.83 -5.88 -0.53
C ILE A 127 11.33 -7.26 -0.96
N GLU A 128 11.77 -8.11 -0.04
CA GLU A 128 12.13 -9.50 -0.34
C GLU A 128 10.94 -10.25 -0.97
N ILE A 129 9.72 -10.09 -0.43
CA ILE A 129 8.51 -10.64 -1.03
C ILE A 129 8.29 -10.06 -2.44
N LEU A 130 8.40 -8.74 -2.61
CA LEU A 130 8.15 -8.07 -3.88
C LEU A 130 9.14 -8.46 -4.99
N THR A 131 10.33 -8.89 -4.64
CA THR A 131 11.36 -9.29 -5.61
C THR A 131 10.90 -10.44 -6.51
N GLU A 132 10.06 -11.34 -6.00
CA GLU A 132 9.47 -12.43 -6.79
C GLU A 132 8.42 -11.94 -7.81
N TYR A 133 7.92 -10.73 -7.63
CA TYR A 133 6.85 -10.12 -8.42
C TYR A 133 7.27 -8.82 -9.10
N PHE A 134 8.56 -8.61 -9.34
CA PHE A 134 9.15 -7.33 -9.73
C PHE A 134 8.51 -6.71 -10.98
N GLU A 135 8.09 -7.54 -11.95
CA GLU A 135 7.50 -7.08 -13.22
C GLU A 135 6.19 -6.31 -13.06
N LYS A 136 5.45 -6.57 -11.99
CA LYS A 136 4.18 -5.91 -11.69
C LYS A 136 4.24 -4.89 -10.55
N CYS A 137 5.46 -4.61 -10.05
CA CYS A 137 5.68 -3.68 -8.95
C CYS A 137 5.99 -2.27 -9.44
N PHE A 138 5.25 -1.31 -8.92
CA PHE A 138 5.35 0.11 -9.25
C PHE A 138 5.44 0.96 -7.98
N CYS A 139 5.85 2.21 -8.12
CA CYS A 139 5.77 3.24 -7.09
C CYS A 139 5.13 4.51 -7.65
N ILE A 140 4.66 5.37 -6.75
CA ILE A 140 4.13 6.68 -7.11
C ILE A 140 5.31 7.62 -7.35
N SER A 141 5.34 8.30 -8.50
CA SER A 141 6.33 9.30 -8.87
C SER A 141 5.69 10.66 -9.17
N ASP A 142 6.51 11.69 -9.24
CA ASP A 142 6.08 13.03 -9.67
C ASP A 142 6.16 13.22 -11.19
N GLY A 143 6.53 12.18 -11.94
CA GLY A 143 6.77 12.25 -13.38
C GLY A 143 8.05 12.99 -13.77
N ALA A 144 8.81 13.51 -12.80
CA ALA A 144 10.09 14.18 -12.99
C ALA A 144 11.29 13.37 -12.48
N GLY A 145 11.05 12.07 -12.18
CA GLY A 145 12.07 11.11 -11.75
C GLY A 145 12.27 10.99 -10.25
N GLN A 146 11.40 11.58 -9.43
CA GLN A 146 11.40 11.35 -7.99
C GLN A 146 10.39 10.25 -7.64
N PRO A 147 10.84 9.08 -7.16
CA PRO A 147 9.98 7.96 -6.79
C PRO A 147 9.56 7.99 -5.32
N PHE A 148 8.78 7.01 -4.92
CA PHE A 148 8.42 6.66 -3.54
C PHE A 148 7.53 7.67 -2.81
N TYR A 149 6.61 8.32 -3.51
CA TYR A 149 5.67 9.21 -2.84
C TYR A 149 4.60 8.43 -2.06
N HIS A 150 4.21 9.01 -0.92
CA HIS A 150 3.04 8.57 -0.16
C HIS A 150 1.75 9.13 -0.82
N PRO A 151 0.61 8.42 -0.78
CA PRO A 151 -0.65 8.87 -1.39
C PRO A 151 -1.11 10.28 -0.99
N LEU A 152 -0.78 10.76 0.20
CA LEU A 152 -1.13 12.10 0.66
C LEU A 152 -0.08 13.18 0.34
N CYS A 153 0.96 12.87 -0.40
CA CYS A 153 1.95 13.89 -0.74
C CYS A 153 1.32 14.96 -1.65
N PRO A 154 1.35 16.25 -1.28
CA PRO A 154 0.73 17.31 -2.08
C PRO A 154 1.33 17.49 -3.48
N LYS A 155 2.54 16.98 -3.71
CA LYS A 155 3.22 17.05 -5.01
C LYS A 155 2.66 16.08 -6.05
N VAL A 156 1.97 15.01 -5.60
CA VAL A 156 1.48 13.94 -6.46
C VAL A 156 -0.02 13.72 -6.26
N ARG A 157 -0.82 14.75 -6.59
CA ARG A 157 -2.29 14.64 -6.50
C ARG A 157 -2.84 13.63 -7.50
N GLU A 158 -2.30 13.64 -8.72
CA GLU A 158 -2.56 12.66 -9.77
C GLU A 158 -1.33 11.76 -9.86
N TRP A 159 -1.54 10.44 -9.74
CA TRP A 159 -0.42 9.51 -9.67
C TRP A 159 0.16 9.21 -11.04
N ASN A 160 1.47 9.37 -11.16
CA ASN A 160 2.27 8.72 -12.16
C ASN A 160 2.86 7.44 -11.55
N LEU A 161 2.64 6.31 -12.21
CA LEU A 161 3.20 5.03 -11.79
C LEU A 161 4.45 4.73 -12.60
N GLU A 162 5.56 4.52 -11.91
CA GLU A 162 6.82 4.08 -12.50
C GLU A 162 7.20 2.71 -11.93
N PRO A 163 7.91 1.86 -12.72
CA PRO A 163 8.43 0.61 -12.20
C PRO A 163 9.20 0.82 -10.89
N LEU A 164 8.97 -0.04 -9.91
CA LEU A 164 9.65 0.07 -8.61
C LEU A 164 11.16 -0.11 -8.79
N PRO A 165 12.00 0.90 -8.49
CA PRO A 165 13.45 0.82 -8.67
C PRO A 165 14.08 0.05 -7.49
N PHE A 166 14.00 -1.27 -7.52
CA PHE A 166 14.44 -2.17 -6.45
C PHE A 166 15.89 -1.92 -6.01
N LYS A 167 16.79 -1.68 -6.97
CA LYS A 167 18.20 -1.39 -6.65
C LYS A 167 18.34 -0.12 -5.81
N THR A 168 17.76 0.98 -6.26
CA THR A 168 17.80 2.26 -5.54
C THR A 168 17.15 2.12 -4.16
N LEU A 169 16.02 1.41 -4.09
CA LEU A 169 15.32 1.19 -2.83
C LEU A 169 16.16 0.38 -1.84
N SER A 170 16.81 -0.68 -2.29
CA SER A 170 17.72 -1.47 -1.45
C SER A 170 18.90 -0.63 -0.95
N GLU A 171 19.55 0.14 -1.81
CA GLU A 171 20.65 1.04 -1.44
C GLU A 171 20.22 2.09 -0.40
N GLU A 172 19.03 2.70 -0.55
CA GLU A 172 18.48 3.65 0.43
C GLU A 172 18.18 3.00 1.79
N LEU A 173 17.80 1.74 1.79
CA LEU A 173 17.52 1.00 3.02
C LEU A 173 18.78 0.47 3.72
N GLU A 174 19.91 0.31 3.00
CA GLU A 174 21.20 -0.12 3.55
C GLU A 174 22.05 1.06 4.03
N GLY A 175 21.97 2.19 3.38
CA GLY A 175 22.96 3.28 3.40
C GLY A 175 22.85 4.29 4.54
N LYS A 176 22.29 3.99 5.71
CA LYS A 176 22.19 4.93 6.85
C LYS A 176 22.35 4.24 8.21
N ASP A 177 23.45 3.54 8.40
CA ASP A 177 23.92 3.18 9.76
C ASP A 177 24.83 4.27 10.33
#